data_d19473b8b47716dd864cee799f3d09a8
#
_entry.id   d19473b8b47716dd864cee799f3d09a8
#
_cell.length_a   1.000
_cell.length_b   1.000
_cell.length_c   1.000
_cell.angle_alpha   90.00
_cell.angle_beta   90.00
_cell.angle_gamma   90.00
#
_symmetry.space_group_name_H-M   'P 1'
#
loop_
_entity.id
_entity.type
_entity.pdbx_description
1 polymer ?
#
loop_
_entity_poly.entity_id
_entity_poly.type
_entity_poly.pdbx_seq_one_letter_code
_entity_poly.pdbx_strand_id
1 'polypeptide(L)'
;MSVTAKDIAKKLNISAASVSMALNNKPGVSDELRAKIFDTANEMGFQYSKKMLRKNHKMIGVIFIHKNFIFDSAFFSELGNSIEYRLKEYGYRLNAYHIHEHCDISLELQKILKDDPDGLILFGTIMTDSEIRYFNQLSLPVLLLDAYFPSFTGDSVVINNVDGARAATECLIDHCKVCPGYIRSSSTFPNLRERADGFYKAIRDAGYHSSQAIVHEVIASTENSYADMIEIIDRKEPLASCYFCDNDEIAIGAIRAFRERGIRIPEDISIIGFDNMSYSSYVTPPLTSVNVPKAYMGKIAADRLLDTIRSEVHYPIKIAINTDLVIRKSVK
;
A
#
# COMPACT_ATOMS: atom_id res chain seq x y z
N MET A 1 -42.90 -2.59 25.52
CA MET A 1 -42.32 -1.23 25.39
C MET A 1 -40.82 -1.40 25.30
N SER A 2 -40.15 -0.69 24.39
CA SER A 2 -38.69 -0.74 24.29
C SER A 2 -38.06 0.07 25.42
N VAL A 3 -37.07 -0.48 26.09
CA VAL A 3 -36.28 0.18 27.13
C VAL A 3 -35.57 1.39 26.54
N THR A 4 -35.60 2.53 27.21
CA THR A 4 -34.95 3.78 26.77
C THR A 4 -33.79 4.16 27.68
N ALA A 5 -32.89 5.05 27.20
CA ALA A 5 -31.82 5.61 28.04
C ALA A 5 -32.35 6.33 29.32
N LYS A 6 -33.59 6.84 29.28
CA LYS A 6 -34.23 7.43 30.48
C LYS A 6 -34.60 6.38 31.52
N ASP A 7 -34.97 5.17 31.09
CA ASP A 7 -35.31 4.06 32.00
C ASP A 7 -34.05 3.55 32.71
N ILE A 8 -32.95 3.47 32.03
CA ILE A 8 -31.63 3.10 32.59
C ILE A 8 -31.21 4.20 33.61
N ALA A 9 -31.34 5.48 33.24
CA ALA A 9 -31.03 6.62 34.10
C ALA A 9 -31.83 6.56 35.40
N LYS A 10 -33.11 6.25 35.29
CA LYS A 10 -34.03 6.11 36.48
C LYS A 10 -33.61 4.91 37.34
N LYS A 11 -33.27 3.76 36.76
CA LYS A 11 -32.83 2.55 37.52
C LYS A 11 -31.53 2.79 38.28
N LEU A 12 -30.58 3.55 37.68
CA LEU A 12 -29.28 3.84 38.28
C LEU A 12 -29.28 5.13 39.14
N ASN A 13 -30.37 5.87 39.17
CA ASN A 13 -30.49 7.18 39.84
C ASN A 13 -29.42 8.20 39.40
N ILE A 14 -29.20 8.28 38.08
CA ILE A 14 -28.25 9.21 37.45
C ILE A 14 -28.93 10.03 36.35
N SER A 15 -28.23 11.03 35.80
CA SER A 15 -28.81 11.85 34.73
C SER A 15 -28.91 11.05 33.40
N ALA A 16 -29.97 11.33 32.64
CA ALA A 16 -30.11 10.77 31.29
C ALA A 16 -28.95 11.21 30.36
N ALA A 17 -28.34 12.38 30.64
CA ALA A 17 -27.16 12.85 29.93
C ALA A 17 -25.95 11.96 30.21
N SER A 18 -25.72 11.54 31.47
CA SER A 18 -24.63 10.59 31.82
C SER A 18 -24.82 9.24 31.14
N VAL A 19 -26.05 8.71 31.10
CA VAL A 19 -26.36 7.48 30.38
C VAL A 19 -26.10 7.66 28.88
N SER A 20 -26.56 8.74 28.29
CA SER A 20 -26.31 9.04 26.88
C SER A 20 -24.81 9.21 26.57
N MET A 21 -24.05 9.88 27.45
CA MET A 21 -22.58 9.99 27.29
C MET A 21 -21.90 8.62 27.40
N ALA A 22 -22.28 7.79 28.37
CA ALA A 22 -21.73 6.44 28.52
C ALA A 22 -22.06 5.58 27.33
N LEU A 23 -23.32 5.46 26.91
CA LEU A 23 -23.76 4.64 25.78
C LEU A 23 -23.20 5.12 24.44
N ASN A 24 -22.89 6.42 24.31
CA ASN A 24 -22.24 7.01 23.14
C ASN A 24 -20.72 7.18 23.30
N ASN A 25 -20.13 6.60 24.34
CA ASN A 25 -18.69 6.63 24.64
C ASN A 25 -18.07 8.04 24.63
N LYS A 26 -18.85 9.06 25.05
CA LYS A 26 -18.36 10.43 25.20
C LYS A 26 -17.56 10.59 26.50
N PRO A 27 -16.57 11.50 26.57
CA PRO A 27 -15.89 11.84 27.81
C PRO A 27 -16.85 12.45 28.81
N GLY A 28 -16.50 12.37 30.12
CA GLY A 28 -17.32 12.93 31.21
C GLY A 28 -18.05 11.90 32.06
N VAL A 29 -17.77 10.61 31.85
CA VAL A 29 -18.27 9.49 32.66
C VAL A 29 -17.08 8.61 33.03
N SER A 30 -16.91 8.27 34.33
CA SER A 30 -15.85 7.35 34.77
C SER A 30 -16.05 5.95 34.20
N ASP A 31 -14.94 5.19 34.09
CA ASP A 31 -14.98 3.83 33.52
C ASP A 31 -15.85 2.88 34.35
N GLU A 32 -15.83 3.03 35.69
CA GLU A 32 -16.66 2.25 36.61
C GLU A 32 -18.17 2.55 36.40
N LEU A 33 -18.54 3.83 36.30
CA LEU A 33 -19.92 4.20 36.03
C LEU A 33 -20.36 3.76 34.62
N ARG A 34 -19.47 3.85 33.68
CA ARG A 34 -19.70 3.37 32.30
C ARG A 34 -20.01 1.87 32.28
N ALA A 35 -19.17 1.03 32.90
CA ALA A 35 -19.41 -0.40 33.03
C ALA A 35 -20.80 -0.68 33.66
N LYS A 36 -21.13 -0.03 34.78
CA LYS A 36 -22.40 -0.19 35.45
C LYS A 36 -23.62 0.19 34.60
N ILE A 37 -23.48 1.23 33.76
CA ILE A 37 -24.52 1.61 32.78
C ILE A 37 -24.73 0.55 31.72
N PHE A 38 -23.65 -0.03 31.17
CA PHE A 38 -23.75 -1.10 30.19
C PHE A 38 -24.34 -2.39 30.74
N ASP A 39 -23.93 -2.79 31.95
CA ASP A 39 -24.49 -3.97 32.63
C ASP A 39 -26.00 -3.79 32.88
N THR A 40 -26.41 -2.64 33.40
CA THR A 40 -27.83 -2.34 33.63
C THR A 40 -28.62 -2.26 32.32
N ALA A 41 -28.04 -1.72 31.26
CA ALA A 41 -28.68 -1.67 29.95
C ALA A 41 -28.92 -3.07 29.38
N ASN A 42 -27.92 -3.98 29.51
CA ASN A 42 -28.02 -5.38 29.10
C ASN A 42 -29.09 -6.12 29.92
N GLU A 43 -29.08 -5.98 31.27
CA GLU A 43 -30.08 -6.60 32.13
C GLU A 43 -31.51 -6.16 31.79
N MET A 44 -31.69 -4.90 31.40
CA MET A 44 -33.00 -4.33 31.05
C MET A 44 -33.41 -4.69 29.61
N GLY A 45 -32.58 -5.30 28.82
CA GLY A 45 -32.85 -5.62 27.41
C GLY A 45 -32.87 -4.35 26.52
N PHE A 46 -32.03 -3.36 26.82
CA PHE A 46 -31.92 -2.15 26.01
C PHE A 46 -31.45 -2.48 24.62
N GLN A 47 -32.21 -2.06 23.61
CA GLN A 47 -31.82 -2.22 22.21
C GLN A 47 -30.84 -1.12 21.81
N TYR A 48 -29.59 -1.47 21.68
CA TYR A 48 -28.56 -0.57 21.17
C TYR A 48 -28.88 -0.22 19.71
N SER A 49 -28.80 1.07 19.35
CA SER A 49 -28.83 1.42 17.93
C SER A 49 -27.61 0.81 17.21
N LYS A 50 -27.74 0.50 15.91
CA LYS A 50 -26.61 0.03 15.09
C LYS A 50 -25.37 0.94 15.23
N LYS A 51 -25.58 2.25 15.43
CA LYS A 51 -24.53 3.25 15.66
C LYS A 51 -23.86 3.10 17.03
N MET A 52 -24.58 2.63 18.07
CA MET A 52 -24.03 2.36 19.41
C MET A 52 -23.28 1.04 19.45
N LEU A 53 -23.76 0.00 18.77
CA LEU A 53 -23.09 -1.29 18.64
C LEU A 53 -21.78 -1.16 17.85
N ARG A 54 -21.74 -0.35 16.79
CA ARG A 54 -20.53 -0.05 15.99
C ARG A 54 -19.37 0.53 16.82
N LYS A 55 -19.65 1.18 17.95
CA LYS A 55 -18.60 1.83 18.78
C LYS A 55 -17.72 0.89 19.60
N ASN A 56 -18.05 -0.41 19.67
CA ASN A 56 -17.30 -1.37 20.48
C ASN A 56 -16.45 -2.36 19.68
N HIS A 57 -16.57 -2.41 18.35
CA HIS A 57 -15.84 -3.41 17.55
C HIS A 57 -14.38 -3.05 17.35
N LYS A 58 -14.03 -1.76 17.22
CA LYS A 58 -12.66 -1.30 17.00
C LYS A 58 -11.88 -2.23 16.07
N MET A 59 -12.44 -2.47 14.88
CA MET A 59 -11.87 -3.38 13.90
C MET A 59 -11.73 -2.68 12.56
N ILE A 60 -10.56 -2.81 11.96
CA ILE A 60 -10.26 -2.36 10.60
C ILE A 60 -10.04 -3.59 9.74
N GLY A 61 -10.72 -3.64 8.62
CA GLY A 61 -10.46 -4.64 7.58
C GLY A 61 -9.33 -4.17 6.65
N VAL A 62 -8.38 -5.05 6.39
CA VAL A 62 -7.36 -4.84 5.36
C VAL A 62 -7.58 -5.84 4.25
N ILE A 63 -7.81 -5.35 3.03
CA ILE A 63 -8.17 -6.17 1.87
C ILE A 63 -6.98 -6.25 0.91
N PHE A 64 -6.58 -7.49 0.62
CA PHE A 64 -5.58 -7.83 -0.40
C PHE A 64 -6.27 -8.44 -1.61
N ILE A 65 -6.04 -7.85 -2.78
CA ILE A 65 -6.52 -8.40 -4.05
C ILE A 65 -5.40 -9.24 -4.67
N HIS A 66 -5.64 -10.52 -4.92
CA HIS A 66 -4.64 -11.44 -5.46
C HIS A 66 -4.88 -11.68 -6.95
N LYS A 67 -3.94 -11.25 -7.78
CA LYS A 67 -3.86 -11.58 -9.21
C LYS A 67 -2.44 -12.03 -9.53
N ASN A 68 -2.28 -13.20 -10.13
CA ASN A 68 -1.00 -13.66 -10.69
C ASN A 68 0.20 -13.60 -9.72
N PHE A 69 0.09 -14.11 -8.48
CA PHE A 69 1.19 -14.33 -7.52
C PHE A 69 1.93 -13.08 -6.98
N ILE A 70 1.46 -11.86 -7.22
CA ILE A 70 2.19 -10.63 -6.88
C ILE A 70 2.22 -10.34 -5.37
N PHE A 71 1.30 -10.91 -4.57
CA PHE A 71 1.11 -10.54 -3.15
C PHE A 71 1.96 -11.31 -2.13
N ASP A 72 2.78 -12.27 -2.55
CA ASP A 72 3.71 -12.95 -1.64
C ASP A 72 5.00 -12.13 -1.36
N SER A 73 5.04 -10.88 -1.84
CA SER A 73 6.22 -10.05 -1.66
C SER A 73 6.33 -9.52 -0.22
N ALA A 74 7.56 -9.45 0.27
CA ALA A 74 7.89 -8.85 1.57
C ALA A 74 7.42 -7.39 1.68
N PHE A 75 7.23 -6.70 0.55
CA PHE A 75 6.70 -5.32 0.48
C PHE A 75 5.35 -5.19 1.16
N PHE A 76 4.37 -6.03 0.79
CA PHE A 76 3.03 -5.98 1.36
C PHE A 76 2.99 -6.46 2.81
N SER A 77 3.86 -7.40 3.17
CA SER A 77 4.00 -7.85 4.55
C SER A 77 4.53 -6.74 5.47
N GLU A 78 5.54 -5.97 5.04
CA GLU A 78 6.05 -4.84 5.80
C GLU A 78 4.99 -3.74 5.99
N LEU A 79 4.23 -3.40 4.94
CA LEU A 79 3.11 -2.46 5.02
C LEU A 79 2.02 -2.95 5.97
N GLY A 80 1.58 -4.19 5.83
CA GLY A 80 0.55 -4.80 6.67
C GLY A 80 0.93 -4.81 8.14
N ASN A 81 2.16 -5.20 8.47
CA ASN A 81 2.69 -5.18 9.83
C ASN A 81 2.71 -3.76 10.43
N SER A 82 3.09 -2.76 9.64
CA SER A 82 3.10 -1.37 10.08
C SER A 82 1.69 -0.85 10.37
N ILE A 83 0.72 -1.18 9.52
CA ILE A 83 -0.69 -0.85 9.72
C ILE A 83 -1.20 -1.50 11.00
N GLU A 84 -0.95 -2.80 11.20
CA GLU A 84 -1.38 -3.54 12.37
C GLU A 84 -0.82 -2.94 13.66
N TYR A 85 0.50 -2.67 13.68
CA TYR A 85 1.15 -2.04 14.81
C TYR A 85 0.50 -0.71 15.17
N ARG A 86 0.28 0.15 14.17
CA ARG A 86 -0.32 1.47 14.39
C ARG A 86 -1.77 1.39 14.85
N LEU A 87 -2.57 0.49 14.30
CA LEU A 87 -3.96 0.27 14.74
C LEU A 87 -4.04 -0.20 16.18
N LYS A 88 -3.11 -1.09 16.62
CA LYS A 88 -3.02 -1.56 18.01
C LYS A 88 -2.77 -0.43 19.01
N GLU A 89 -1.97 0.59 18.66
CA GLU A 89 -1.75 1.77 19.51
C GLU A 89 -3.06 2.53 19.81
N TYR A 90 -4.04 2.49 18.90
CA TYR A 90 -5.36 3.08 19.08
C TYR A 90 -6.40 2.09 19.62
N GLY A 91 -5.97 0.86 19.94
CA GLY A 91 -6.84 -0.19 20.46
C GLY A 91 -7.77 -0.80 19.39
N TYR A 92 -7.42 -0.69 18.12
CA TYR A 92 -8.10 -1.37 17.01
C TYR A 92 -7.45 -2.73 16.73
N ARG A 93 -8.28 -3.69 16.31
CA ARG A 93 -7.84 -4.97 15.75
C ARG A 93 -7.83 -4.87 14.24
N LEU A 94 -6.91 -5.60 13.60
CA LEU A 94 -6.85 -5.75 12.16
C LEU A 94 -7.38 -7.14 11.77
N ASN A 95 -8.28 -7.19 10.80
CA ASN A 95 -8.65 -8.41 10.10
C ASN A 95 -8.16 -8.32 8.65
N ALA A 96 -7.34 -9.29 8.22
CA ALA A 96 -6.89 -9.40 6.84
C ALA A 96 -7.90 -10.22 6.03
N TYR A 97 -8.26 -9.72 4.86
CA TYR A 97 -9.14 -10.37 3.89
C TYR A 97 -8.41 -10.52 2.55
N HIS A 98 -8.56 -11.68 1.95
CA HIS A 98 -7.92 -12.01 0.68
C HIS A 98 -8.98 -12.28 -0.37
N ILE A 99 -9.00 -11.47 -1.43
CA ILE A 99 -9.90 -11.63 -2.58
C ILE A 99 -9.06 -12.09 -3.77
N HIS A 100 -9.34 -13.28 -4.28
CA HIS A 100 -8.62 -13.86 -5.41
C HIS A 100 -9.27 -13.49 -6.74
N GLU A 101 -8.51 -13.50 -7.83
CA GLU A 101 -8.88 -13.05 -9.17
C GLU A 101 -10.20 -13.62 -9.70
N HIS A 102 -10.52 -14.86 -9.33
CA HIS A 102 -11.74 -15.54 -9.79
C HIS A 102 -12.95 -15.33 -8.88
N CYS A 103 -12.81 -14.55 -7.81
CA CYS A 103 -13.89 -14.27 -6.88
C CYS A 103 -14.73 -13.07 -7.36
N ASP A 104 -16.03 -13.14 -7.12
CA ASP A 104 -16.91 -11.99 -7.26
C ASP A 104 -16.67 -11.01 -6.10
N ILE A 105 -16.09 -9.85 -6.43
CA ILE A 105 -15.76 -8.80 -5.45
C ILE A 105 -16.98 -8.39 -4.64
N SER A 106 -18.17 -8.29 -5.26
CA SER A 106 -19.40 -7.89 -4.57
C SER A 106 -19.81 -8.91 -3.52
N LEU A 107 -19.69 -10.21 -3.81
CA LEU A 107 -20.00 -11.28 -2.86
C LEU A 107 -18.98 -11.33 -1.73
N GLU A 108 -17.69 -11.15 -2.02
CA GLU A 108 -16.65 -11.10 -0.99
C GLU A 108 -16.83 -9.88 -0.08
N LEU A 109 -17.14 -8.72 -0.62
CA LEU A 109 -17.45 -7.53 0.19
C LEU A 109 -18.65 -7.74 1.10
N GLN A 110 -19.71 -8.45 0.63
CA GLN A 110 -20.84 -8.78 1.50
C GLN A 110 -20.45 -9.68 2.69
N LYS A 111 -19.47 -10.58 2.50
CA LYS A 111 -18.94 -11.41 3.60
C LYS A 111 -18.14 -10.55 4.58
N ILE A 112 -17.23 -9.71 4.08
CA ILE A 112 -16.40 -8.80 4.88
C ILE A 112 -17.27 -7.86 5.72
N LEU A 113 -18.34 -7.32 5.14
CA LEU A 113 -19.26 -6.41 5.84
C LEU A 113 -20.08 -7.09 6.97
N LYS A 114 -20.19 -8.43 6.97
CA LYS A 114 -20.83 -9.16 8.10
C LYS A 114 -20.02 -9.08 9.40
N ASP A 115 -18.70 -8.92 9.27
CA ASP A 115 -17.81 -8.73 10.41
C ASP A 115 -17.90 -7.31 11.00
N ASP A 116 -18.71 -6.42 10.41
CA ASP A 116 -19.01 -5.05 10.82
C ASP A 116 -17.75 -4.20 11.10
N PRO A 117 -16.79 -4.08 10.15
CA PRO A 117 -15.60 -3.25 10.33
C PRO A 117 -15.95 -1.77 10.41
N ASP A 118 -15.17 -1.01 11.20
CA ASP A 118 -15.32 0.45 11.29
C ASP A 118 -14.81 1.17 10.02
N GLY A 119 -13.91 0.54 9.28
CA GLY A 119 -13.34 1.03 8.03
C GLY A 119 -12.49 -0.03 7.33
N LEU A 120 -12.11 0.25 6.10
CA LEU A 120 -11.31 -0.65 5.27
C LEU A 120 -10.07 0.04 4.74
N ILE A 121 -8.93 -0.66 4.73
CA ILE A 121 -7.75 -0.31 3.94
C ILE A 121 -7.68 -1.30 2.78
N LEU A 122 -7.65 -0.79 1.56
CA LEU A 122 -7.63 -1.58 0.34
C LEU A 122 -6.28 -1.44 -0.36
N PHE A 123 -5.54 -2.54 -0.48
CA PHE A 123 -4.37 -2.58 -1.36
C PHE A 123 -4.82 -2.61 -2.83
N GLY A 124 -4.62 -1.49 -3.51
CA GLY A 124 -5.16 -1.27 -4.85
C GLY A 124 -4.19 -1.45 -5.99
N THR A 125 -2.94 -1.86 -5.72
CA THR A 125 -1.81 -1.90 -6.68
C THR A 125 -2.16 -2.55 -8.01
N ILE A 126 -2.89 -3.67 -7.97
CA ILE A 126 -3.21 -4.49 -9.15
C ILE A 126 -4.68 -4.40 -9.57
N MET A 127 -5.43 -3.46 -9.00
CA MET A 127 -6.84 -3.26 -9.34
C MET A 127 -7.03 -2.50 -10.65
N THR A 128 -8.24 -2.60 -11.18
CA THR A 128 -8.73 -1.86 -12.34
C THR A 128 -9.77 -0.81 -11.93
N ASP A 129 -10.04 0.18 -12.81
CA ASP A 129 -11.09 1.18 -12.59
C ASP A 129 -12.48 0.56 -12.41
N SER A 130 -12.74 -0.58 -13.04
CA SER A 130 -14.04 -1.27 -12.90
C SER A 130 -14.20 -1.91 -11.52
N GLU A 131 -13.11 -2.42 -10.94
CA GLU A 131 -13.12 -3.06 -9.62
C GLU A 131 -13.21 -2.04 -8.49
N ILE A 132 -12.52 -0.90 -8.62
CA ILE A 132 -12.54 0.14 -7.58
C ILE A 132 -13.95 0.70 -7.33
N ARG A 133 -14.83 0.69 -8.31
CA ARG A 133 -16.21 1.19 -8.21
C ARG A 133 -17.04 0.46 -7.17
N TYR A 134 -16.77 -0.82 -6.91
CA TYR A 134 -17.47 -1.57 -5.85
C TYR A 134 -17.23 -0.96 -4.47
N PHE A 135 -16.04 -0.40 -4.24
CA PHE A 135 -15.67 0.21 -2.97
C PHE A 135 -16.26 1.61 -2.77
N ASN A 136 -16.54 2.34 -3.85
CA ASN A 136 -17.23 3.64 -3.80
C ASN A 136 -18.68 3.53 -3.30
N GLN A 137 -19.29 2.34 -3.38
CA GLN A 137 -20.67 2.11 -2.98
C GLN A 137 -20.81 1.79 -1.48
N LEU A 138 -19.69 1.63 -0.78
CA LEU A 138 -19.69 1.28 0.63
C LEU A 138 -20.02 2.49 1.50
N SER A 139 -20.81 2.26 2.53
CA SER A 139 -21.22 3.32 3.48
C SER A 139 -20.21 3.57 4.60
N LEU A 140 -19.15 2.77 4.68
CA LEU A 140 -18.06 2.93 5.66
C LEU A 140 -16.84 3.55 4.98
N PRO A 141 -15.94 4.20 5.74
CA PRO A 141 -14.71 4.75 5.23
C PRO A 141 -13.83 3.69 4.57
N VAL A 142 -13.34 3.95 3.36
CA VAL A 142 -12.36 3.14 2.65
C VAL A 142 -11.16 4.00 2.31
N LEU A 143 -9.96 3.53 2.63
CA LEU A 143 -8.70 4.14 2.24
C LEU A 143 -8.02 3.23 1.21
N LEU A 144 -7.66 3.80 0.07
CA LEU A 144 -6.89 3.11 -0.96
C LEU A 144 -5.39 3.27 -0.67
N LEU A 145 -4.67 2.15 -0.61
CA LEU A 145 -3.24 2.11 -0.32
C LEU A 145 -2.46 1.59 -1.53
N ASP A 146 -1.34 2.23 -1.81
CA ASP A 146 -0.40 1.88 -2.87
C ASP A 146 -0.98 1.95 -4.28
N ALA A 147 -2.05 2.71 -4.48
CA ALA A 147 -2.61 3.01 -5.80
C ALA A 147 -3.47 4.28 -5.75
N TYR A 148 -3.69 4.88 -6.90
CA TYR A 148 -4.63 5.97 -7.09
C TYR A 148 -5.47 5.75 -8.35
N PHE A 149 -6.78 5.93 -8.21
CA PHE A 149 -7.74 5.91 -9.32
C PHE A 149 -8.55 7.19 -9.29
N PRO A 150 -8.62 7.96 -10.38
CA PRO A 150 -9.46 9.17 -10.46
C PRO A 150 -10.94 8.91 -10.18
N SER A 151 -11.41 7.67 -10.42
CA SER A 151 -12.78 7.24 -10.16
C SER A 151 -13.05 6.88 -8.69
N PHE A 152 -12.02 6.78 -7.84
CA PHE A 152 -12.18 6.48 -6.42
C PHE A 152 -12.54 7.74 -5.63
N THR A 153 -13.54 7.63 -4.76
CA THR A 153 -14.09 8.76 -4.01
C THR A 153 -13.62 8.87 -2.57
N GLY A 154 -12.75 7.96 -2.14
CA GLY A 154 -12.15 7.94 -0.78
C GLY A 154 -10.72 8.50 -0.77
N ASP A 155 -10.09 8.41 0.41
CA ASP A 155 -8.70 8.78 0.61
C ASP A 155 -7.75 7.80 -0.07
N SER A 156 -6.60 8.30 -0.53
CA SER A 156 -5.53 7.47 -1.08
C SER A 156 -4.18 7.82 -0.45
N VAL A 157 -3.39 6.79 -0.12
CA VAL A 157 -1.99 6.92 0.27
C VAL A 157 -1.14 6.19 -0.76
N VAL A 158 -0.29 6.91 -1.46
CA VAL A 158 0.47 6.42 -2.61
C VAL A 158 1.95 6.74 -2.48
N ILE A 159 2.77 6.04 -3.27
CA ILE A 159 4.19 6.35 -3.44
C ILE A 159 4.33 7.47 -4.46
N ASN A 160 5.27 8.38 -4.27
CA ASN A 160 5.70 9.33 -5.30
C ASN A 160 6.64 8.63 -6.30
N ASN A 161 6.05 7.74 -7.12
CA ASN A 161 6.77 6.90 -8.08
C ASN A 161 7.51 7.71 -9.14
N VAL A 162 6.88 8.79 -9.64
CA VAL A 162 7.46 9.64 -10.70
C VAL A 162 8.77 10.25 -10.23
N ASP A 163 8.79 10.89 -9.07
CA ASP A 163 10.01 11.56 -8.59
C ASP A 163 11.06 10.53 -8.15
N GLY A 164 10.65 9.38 -7.59
CA GLY A 164 11.56 8.30 -7.23
C GLY A 164 12.29 7.71 -8.44
N ALA A 165 11.56 7.37 -9.49
CA ALA A 165 12.14 6.85 -10.73
C ALA A 165 12.99 7.90 -11.47
N ARG A 166 12.55 9.17 -11.42
CA ARG A 166 13.33 10.29 -11.94
C ARG A 166 14.67 10.39 -11.24
N ALA A 167 14.70 10.43 -9.93
CA ALA A 167 15.93 10.55 -9.13
C ALA A 167 16.89 9.35 -9.37
N ALA A 168 16.37 8.13 -9.48
CA ALA A 168 17.17 6.95 -9.82
C ALA A 168 17.79 7.08 -11.21
N THR A 169 17.03 7.54 -12.19
CA THR A 169 17.48 7.72 -13.57
C THR A 169 18.51 8.86 -13.69
N GLU A 170 18.29 9.99 -13.04
CA GLU A 170 19.24 11.08 -12.94
C GLU A 170 20.57 10.62 -12.33
N CYS A 171 20.51 9.81 -11.27
CA CYS A 171 21.70 9.19 -10.65
C CYS A 171 22.48 8.35 -11.66
N LEU A 172 21.81 7.51 -12.47
CA LEU A 172 22.48 6.73 -13.52
C LEU A 172 23.14 7.63 -14.58
N ILE A 173 22.45 8.67 -15.04
CA ILE A 173 22.97 9.64 -16.02
C ILE A 173 24.20 10.35 -15.45
N ASP A 174 24.15 10.76 -14.20
CA ASP A 174 25.24 11.49 -13.56
C ASP A 174 26.50 10.65 -13.36
N HIS A 175 26.34 9.36 -13.06
CA HIS A 175 27.46 8.44 -12.85
C HIS A 175 27.98 7.84 -14.14
N CYS A 176 27.11 7.40 -15.04
CA CYS A 176 27.50 6.70 -16.25
C CYS A 176 27.73 7.61 -17.46
N LYS A 177 27.19 8.84 -17.46
CA LYS A 177 27.30 9.85 -18.53
C LYS A 177 26.76 9.38 -19.89
N VAL A 178 25.78 8.49 -19.87
CA VAL A 178 25.09 7.94 -21.06
C VAL A 178 23.60 7.87 -20.84
N CYS A 179 22.83 7.65 -21.91
CA CYS A 179 21.40 7.39 -21.79
C CYS A 179 21.20 6.01 -21.13
N PRO A 180 20.51 5.92 -19.97
CA PRO A 180 20.21 4.66 -19.31
C PRO A 180 19.24 3.80 -20.12
N GLY A 181 19.37 2.48 -19.97
CA GLY A 181 18.34 1.52 -20.34
C GLY A 181 17.29 1.36 -19.25
N TYR A 182 16.22 0.65 -19.57
CA TYR A 182 15.11 0.37 -18.67
C TYR A 182 14.72 -1.11 -18.72
N ILE A 183 14.81 -1.81 -17.60
CA ILE A 183 14.27 -3.16 -17.47
C ILE A 183 12.93 -3.03 -16.75
N ARG A 184 11.84 -3.11 -17.52
CA ARG A 184 10.49 -2.89 -17.04
C ARG A 184 9.71 -4.20 -16.92
N SER A 185 8.68 -4.16 -16.08
CA SER A 185 7.70 -5.24 -16.01
C SER A 185 6.83 -5.30 -17.26
N SER A 186 6.45 -6.51 -17.67
CA SER A 186 5.39 -6.73 -18.66
C SER A 186 3.98 -6.38 -18.16
N SER A 187 3.83 -6.17 -16.86
CA SER A 187 2.56 -5.72 -16.24
C SER A 187 2.38 -4.21 -16.39
N THR A 188 1.12 -3.75 -16.45
CA THR A 188 0.77 -2.34 -16.70
C THR A 188 0.03 -1.69 -15.53
N PHE A 189 0.47 -1.92 -14.29
CA PHE A 189 -0.13 -1.31 -13.10
C PHE A 189 0.15 0.20 -13.04
N PRO A 190 -0.72 0.98 -12.38
CA PRO A 190 -0.54 2.43 -12.27
C PRO A 190 0.83 2.85 -11.76
N ASN A 191 1.35 2.21 -10.72
CA ASN A 191 2.66 2.51 -10.14
C ASN A 191 3.81 2.33 -11.15
N LEU A 192 3.77 1.28 -11.97
CA LEU A 192 4.80 1.01 -12.99
C LEU A 192 4.75 2.02 -14.14
N ARG A 193 3.55 2.50 -14.51
CA ARG A 193 3.41 3.61 -15.48
C ARG A 193 4.00 4.90 -14.92
N GLU A 194 3.73 5.24 -13.65
CA GLU A 194 4.31 6.39 -13.00
C GLU A 194 5.84 6.29 -12.91
N ARG A 195 6.42 5.09 -12.67
CA ARG A 195 7.87 4.86 -12.69
C ARG A 195 8.44 5.06 -14.11
N ALA A 196 7.74 4.56 -15.12
CA ALA A 196 8.13 4.81 -16.52
C ALA A 196 8.08 6.31 -16.87
N ASP A 197 7.04 7.03 -16.42
CA ASP A 197 6.93 8.47 -16.65
C ASP A 197 8.12 9.24 -16.03
N GLY A 198 8.52 8.85 -14.81
CA GLY A 198 9.69 9.40 -14.12
C GLY A 198 10.99 9.11 -14.88
N PHE A 199 11.20 7.88 -15.34
CA PHE A 199 12.34 7.48 -16.15
C PHE A 199 12.42 8.32 -17.44
N TYR A 200 11.34 8.35 -18.23
CA TYR A 200 11.32 9.09 -19.49
C TYR A 200 11.42 10.60 -19.30
N LYS A 201 10.95 11.12 -18.18
CA LYS A 201 11.14 12.54 -17.84
C LYS A 201 12.61 12.85 -17.60
N ALA A 202 13.32 12.05 -16.80
CA ALA A 202 14.74 12.26 -16.49
C ALA A 202 15.62 12.22 -17.76
N ILE A 203 15.40 11.25 -18.64
CA ILE A 203 16.21 11.16 -19.88
C ILE A 203 15.96 12.36 -20.82
N ARG A 204 14.70 12.85 -20.92
CA ARG A 204 14.39 14.04 -21.71
C ARG A 204 15.00 15.31 -21.11
N ASP A 205 14.90 15.47 -19.77
CA ASP A 205 15.47 16.62 -19.07
C ASP A 205 17.00 16.68 -19.23
N ALA A 206 17.65 15.52 -19.37
CA ALA A 206 19.08 15.39 -19.66
C ALA A 206 19.45 15.54 -21.16
N GLY A 207 18.47 15.82 -22.02
CA GLY A 207 18.68 16.05 -23.46
C GLY A 207 18.72 14.78 -24.34
N TYR A 208 18.41 13.61 -23.79
CA TYR A 208 18.29 12.38 -24.57
C TYR A 208 16.90 12.25 -25.21
N HIS A 209 16.86 11.65 -26.40
CA HIS A 209 15.60 11.26 -27.01
C HIS A 209 15.13 9.91 -26.44
N SER A 210 13.83 9.72 -26.22
CA SER A 210 13.28 8.52 -25.61
C SER A 210 13.63 7.22 -26.38
N SER A 211 13.82 7.31 -27.70
CA SER A 211 14.24 6.17 -28.54
C SER A 211 15.71 5.75 -28.36
N GLN A 212 16.51 6.49 -27.62
CA GLN A 212 17.89 6.12 -27.31
C GLN A 212 17.96 5.15 -26.13
N ALA A 213 16.91 5.09 -25.30
CA ALA A 213 16.84 4.13 -24.21
C ALA A 213 16.62 2.71 -24.72
N ILE A 214 17.49 1.80 -24.33
CA ILE A 214 17.31 0.37 -24.56
C ILE A 214 16.33 -0.14 -23.49
N VAL A 215 15.19 -0.70 -23.92
CA VAL A 215 14.13 -1.15 -23.03
C VAL A 215 13.95 -2.65 -23.18
N HIS A 216 14.06 -3.38 -22.08
CA HIS A 216 13.72 -4.79 -21.99
C HIS A 216 12.49 -4.99 -21.14
N GLU A 217 11.59 -5.84 -21.58
CA GLU A 217 10.36 -6.18 -20.86
C GLU A 217 10.47 -7.59 -20.30
N VAL A 218 10.23 -7.73 -18.99
CA VAL A 218 10.39 -8.99 -18.27
C VAL A 218 9.19 -9.23 -17.33
N ILE A 219 9.00 -10.47 -16.91
CA ILE A 219 7.99 -10.81 -15.90
C ILE A 219 8.52 -10.42 -14.51
N ALA A 220 7.73 -9.69 -13.73
CA ALA A 220 8.12 -9.10 -12.45
C ALA A 220 8.21 -10.14 -11.32
N SER A 221 9.21 -10.98 -11.34
CA SER A 221 9.71 -11.79 -10.22
C SER A 221 11.19 -12.05 -10.41
N THR A 222 11.91 -12.39 -9.35
CA THR A 222 13.36 -12.64 -9.44
C THR A 222 13.70 -13.80 -10.40
N GLU A 223 12.93 -14.88 -10.36
CA GLU A 223 13.16 -16.06 -11.19
C GLU A 223 12.83 -15.80 -12.66
N ASN A 224 11.69 -15.18 -12.93
CA ASN A 224 11.25 -14.94 -14.29
C ASN A 224 12.10 -13.83 -14.96
N SER A 225 12.37 -12.74 -14.27
CA SER A 225 13.23 -11.69 -14.81
C SER A 225 14.66 -12.19 -15.07
N TYR A 226 15.17 -13.12 -14.24
CA TYR A 226 16.42 -13.82 -14.52
C TYR A 226 16.32 -14.62 -15.81
N ALA A 227 15.28 -15.45 -15.99
CA ALA A 227 15.11 -16.27 -17.17
C ALA A 227 14.98 -15.43 -18.46
N ASP A 228 14.13 -14.38 -18.40
CA ASP A 228 13.91 -13.46 -19.51
C ASP A 228 15.22 -12.73 -19.90
N MET A 229 15.98 -12.25 -18.91
CA MET A 229 17.27 -11.57 -19.16
C MET A 229 18.33 -12.52 -19.69
N ILE A 230 18.38 -13.78 -19.27
CA ILE A 230 19.23 -14.81 -19.87
C ILE A 230 18.92 -14.96 -21.38
N GLU A 231 17.63 -15.04 -21.71
CA GLU A 231 17.18 -15.18 -23.11
C GLU A 231 17.58 -13.97 -23.97
N ILE A 232 17.39 -12.74 -23.42
CA ILE A 232 17.79 -11.47 -24.06
C ILE A 232 19.30 -11.45 -24.36
N ILE A 233 20.12 -11.82 -23.35
CA ILE A 233 21.58 -11.85 -23.51
C ILE A 233 22.01 -12.89 -24.52
N ASP A 234 21.44 -14.11 -24.48
CA ASP A 234 21.80 -15.21 -25.38
C ASP A 234 21.40 -14.94 -26.84
N ARG A 235 20.30 -14.18 -27.06
CA ARG A 235 19.90 -13.63 -28.35
C ARG A 235 20.80 -12.50 -28.86
N LYS A 236 21.76 -12.04 -28.04
CA LYS A 236 22.65 -10.90 -28.33
C LYS A 236 21.91 -9.63 -28.65
N GLU A 237 20.79 -9.38 -27.95
CA GLU A 237 20.10 -8.12 -28.05
C GLU A 237 21.00 -6.97 -27.51
N PRO A 238 20.85 -5.74 -28.02
CA PRO A 238 21.62 -4.61 -27.52
C PRO A 238 21.44 -4.42 -26.00
N LEU A 239 22.54 -4.20 -25.28
CA LEU A 239 22.53 -3.93 -23.85
C LEU A 239 23.00 -2.49 -23.58
N ALA A 240 22.36 -1.82 -22.63
CA ALA A 240 22.81 -0.53 -22.11
C ALA A 240 23.92 -0.74 -21.05
N SER A 241 24.79 0.23 -20.87
CA SER A 241 25.81 0.21 -19.82
C SER A 241 25.28 0.57 -18.41
N CYS A 242 24.02 0.98 -18.31
CA CYS A 242 23.33 1.15 -17.04
C CYS A 242 21.82 1.01 -17.20
N TYR A 243 21.15 0.51 -16.15
CA TYR A 243 19.70 0.27 -16.17
C TYR A 243 19.02 0.75 -14.92
N PHE A 244 17.86 1.42 -15.10
CA PHE A 244 16.82 1.49 -14.11
C PHE A 244 15.90 0.27 -14.24
N CYS A 245 15.49 -0.32 -13.10
CA CYS A 245 14.56 -1.44 -13.05
C CYS A 245 13.30 -1.04 -12.29
N ASP A 246 12.14 -1.52 -12.74
CA ASP A 246 10.84 -1.20 -12.13
C ASP A 246 10.78 -1.52 -10.64
N ASN A 247 11.45 -2.58 -10.19
CA ASN A 247 11.56 -2.95 -8.77
C ASN A 247 12.84 -3.74 -8.49
N ASP A 248 13.08 -4.04 -7.21
CA ASP A 248 14.26 -4.76 -6.76
C ASP A 248 14.26 -6.24 -7.23
N GLU A 249 13.10 -6.88 -7.34
CA GLU A 249 13.02 -8.28 -7.81
C GLU A 249 13.52 -8.40 -9.25
N ILE A 250 13.07 -7.50 -10.12
CA ILE A 250 13.56 -7.42 -11.51
C ILE A 250 15.06 -7.12 -11.53
N ALA A 251 15.53 -6.16 -10.74
CA ALA A 251 16.94 -5.80 -10.68
C ALA A 251 17.81 -6.97 -10.24
N ILE A 252 17.40 -7.74 -9.25
CA ILE A 252 18.13 -8.90 -8.71
C ILE A 252 18.17 -10.03 -9.74
N GLY A 253 17.05 -10.32 -10.42
CA GLY A 253 17.02 -11.31 -11.50
C GLY A 253 17.95 -10.92 -12.64
N ALA A 254 17.96 -9.65 -13.05
CA ALA A 254 18.85 -9.12 -14.06
C ALA A 254 20.34 -9.20 -13.63
N ILE A 255 20.67 -8.81 -12.39
CA ILE A 255 22.05 -8.94 -11.84
C ILE A 255 22.51 -10.40 -11.92
N ARG A 256 21.66 -11.35 -11.54
CA ARG A 256 21.99 -12.78 -11.61
C ARG A 256 22.26 -13.22 -13.03
N ALA A 257 21.42 -12.82 -14.00
CA ALA A 257 21.59 -13.14 -15.42
C ALA A 257 22.88 -12.56 -15.99
N PHE A 258 23.15 -11.28 -15.74
CA PHE A 258 24.38 -10.63 -16.19
C PHE A 258 25.64 -11.34 -15.67
N ARG A 259 25.68 -11.64 -14.36
CA ARG A 259 26.82 -12.31 -13.74
C ARG A 259 27.03 -13.72 -14.30
N GLU A 260 25.98 -14.47 -14.55
CA GLU A 260 26.08 -15.82 -15.14
C GLU A 260 26.67 -15.80 -16.56
N ARG A 261 26.46 -14.71 -17.29
CA ARG A 261 27.05 -14.47 -18.63
C ARG A 261 28.38 -13.71 -18.59
N GLY A 262 29.00 -13.58 -17.40
CA GLY A 262 30.31 -12.96 -17.23
C GLY A 262 30.30 -11.43 -17.29
N ILE A 263 29.15 -10.78 -17.26
CA ILE A 263 28.99 -9.31 -17.25
C ILE A 263 29.08 -8.84 -15.80
N ARG A 264 30.00 -7.94 -15.51
CA ARG A 264 30.31 -7.48 -14.16
C ARG A 264 29.44 -6.29 -13.76
N ILE A 265 28.94 -6.32 -12.53
CA ILE A 265 28.17 -5.24 -11.92
C ILE A 265 29.01 -4.70 -10.75
N PRO A 266 29.34 -3.40 -10.72
CA PRO A 266 28.91 -2.31 -11.62
C PRO A 266 29.87 -2.05 -12.81
N GLU A 267 30.96 -2.77 -12.96
CA GLU A 267 32.08 -2.41 -13.87
C GLU A 267 31.65 -2.35 -15.34
N ASP A 268 30.83 -3.28 -15.79
CA ASP A 268 30.35 -3.34 -17.18
C ASP A 268 28.95 -2.71 -17.29
N ILE A 269 28.05 -3.01 -16.30
CA ILE A 269 26.68 -2.50 -16.26
C ILE A 269 26.35 -2.02 -14.83
N SER A 270 25.87 -0.79 -14.70
CA SER A 270 25.32 -0.26 -13.44
C SER A 270 23.81 -0.50 -13.37
N ILE A 271 23.28 -0.80 -12.17
CA ILE A 271 21.85 -1.12 -11.99
C ILE A 271 21.28 -0.40 -10.75
N ILE A 272 20.09 0.20 -10.92
CA ILE A 272 19.28 0.74 -9.82
C ILE A 272 17.90 0.06 -9.83
N GLY A 273 17.48 -0.42 -8.66
CA GLY A 273 16.14 -0.96 -8.41
C GLY A 273 15.18 0.06 -7.80
N PHE A 274 14.03 -0.42 -7.35
CA PHE A 274 13.01 0.35 -6.66
C PHE A 274 12.39 -0.53 -5.56
N ASP A 275 11.89 0.04 -4.47
CA ASP A 275 11.27 -0.50 -3.28
C ASP A 275 12.22 -0.64 -2.08
N ASN A 276 13.54 -0.75 -2.29
CA ASN A 276 14.56 -0.98 -1.25
C ASN A 276 14.16 -2.12 -0.31
N MET A 277 13.99 -3.29 -0.89
CA MET A 277 13.67 -4.50 -0.14
C MET A 277 14.82 -4.92 0.77
N SER A 278 14.53 -5.57 1.90
CA SER A 278 15.56 -5.96 2.88
C SER A 278 16.68 -6.82 2.25
N TYR A 279 16.31 -7.71 1.34
CA TYR A 279 17.27 -8.58 0.64
C TYR A 279 18.16 -7.83 -0.39
N SER A 280 17.79 -6.62 -0.82
CA SER A 280 18.59 -5.82 -1.76
C SER A 280 19.97 -5.41 -1.20
N SER A 281 20.13 -5.41 0.10
CA SER A 281 21.41 -5.19 0.77
C SER A 281 22.30 -6.43 0.86
N TYR A 282 21.75 -7.63 0.67
CA TYR A 282 22.45 -8.91 0.80
C TYR A 282 22.87 -9.53 -0.54
N VAL A 283 22.35 -9.04 -1.66
CA VAL A 283 22.78 -9.49 -3.00
C VAL A 283 24.18 -9.01 -3.32
N THR A 284 24.82 -9.63 -4.29
CA THR A 284 26.19 -9.28 -4.69
C THR A 284 26.21 -8.80 -6.14
N PRO A 285 26.60 -7.54 -6.39
CA PRO A 285 26.86 -6.49 -5.39
C PRO A 285 25.58 -6.02 -4.69
N PRO A 286 25.64 -5.40 -3.49
CA PRO A 286 24.49 -4.78 -2.85
C PRO A 286 23.81 -3.75 -3.78
N LEU A 287 22.50 -3.88 -3.93
CA LEU A 287 21.72 -3.12 -4.90
C LEU A 287 21.43 -1.70 -4.43
N THR A 288 21.79 -0.70 -5.21
CA THR A 288 21.31 0.67 -5.12
C THR A 288 19.84 0.67 -5.48
N SER A 289 18.99 1.27 -4.66
CA SER A 289 17.55 1.20 -4.85
C SER A 289 16.83 2.45 -4.34
N VAL A 290 15.70 2.77 -4.95
CA VAL A 290 14.78 3.79 -4.44
C VAL A 290 14.06 3.25 -3.21
N ASN A 291 14.24 3.90 -2.09
CA ASN A 291 13.60 3.52 -0.83
C ASN A 291 12.16 4.01 -0.75
N VAL A 292 11.24 3.07 -0.63
CA VAL A 292 9.87 3.33 -0.22
C VAL A 292 9.79 3.19 1.29
N PRO A 293 9.46 4.25 2.05
CA PRO A 293 9.39 4.18 3.51
C PRO A 293 8.11 3.44 3.96
N LYS A 294 8.05 2.12 3.72
CA LYS A 294 6.89 1.25 3.91
C LYS A 294 6.28 1.35 5.31
N ALA A 295 7.13 1.34 6.35
CA ALA A 295 6.67 1.47 7.72
C ALA A 295 5.98 2.81 7.99
N TYR A 296 6.49 3.90 7.43
CA TYR A 296 5.87 5.22 7.54
C TYR A 296 4.57 5.29 6.73
N MET A 297 4.56 4.73 5.52
CA MET A 297 3.39 4.69 4.64
C MET A 297 2.22 3.94 5.30
N GLY A 298 2.46 2.78 5.91
CA GLY A 298 1.44 2.02 6.64
C GLY A 298 0.91 2.78 7.86
N LYS A 299 1.78 3.49 8.60
CA LYS A 299 1.38 4.37 9.70
C LYS A 299 0.45 5.48 9.22
N ILE A 300 0.81 6.19 8.14
CA ILE A 300 -0.02 7.27 7.57
C ILE A 300 -1.38 6.74 7.10
N ALA A 301 -1.41 5.56 6.46
CA ALA A 301 -2.66 4.94 6.03
C ALA A 301 -3.59 4.65 7.22
N ALA A 302 -3.07 4.06 8.30
CA ALA A 302 -3.84 3.80 9.51
C ALA A 302 -4.34 5.10 10.16
N ASP A 303 -3.47 6.08 10.36
CA ASP A 303 -3.82 7.38 10.96
C ASP A 303 -4.91 8.08 10.13
N ARG A 304 -4.75 8.14 8.80
CA ARG A 304 -5.71 8.81 7.93
C ARG A 304 -7.09 8.13 7.96
N LEU A 305 -7.14 6.79 7.90
CA LEU A 305 -8.41 6.08 8.00
C LEU A 305 -9.10 6.33 9.34
N LEU A 306 -8.34 6.30 10.45
CA LEU A 306 -8.88 6.56 11.78
C LEU A 306 -9.39 8.00 11.93
N ASP A 307 -8.73 8.97 11.32
CA ASP A 307 -9.20 10.36 11.28
C ASP A 307 -10.51 10.48 10.51
N THR A 308 -10.62 9.80 9.37
CA THR A 308 -11.87 9.75 8.57
C THR A 308 -13.02 9.13 9.36
N ILE A 309 -12.78 8.02 10.08
CA ILE A 309 -13.79 7.36 10.93
C ILE A 309 -14.31 8.30 12.03
N ARG A 310 -13.46 9.17 12.56
CA ARG A 310 -13.80 10.09 13.68
C ARG A 310 -14.42 11.39 13.22
N SER A 311 -14.18 11.79 11.99
CA SER A 311 -14.63 13.07 11.44
C SER A 311 -16.11 13.05 11.08
N GLU A 312 -16.83 14.14 11.40
CA GLU A 312 -18.20 14.37 10.93
C GLU A 312 -18.22 14.91 9.49
N VAL A 313 -17.17 15.64 9.11
CA VAL A 313 -16.99 16.21 7.77
C VAL A 313 -15.69 15.64 7.19
N HIS A 314 -15.77 15.09 5.99
CA HIS A 314 -14.66 14.47 5.32
C HIS A 314 -14.53 14.98 3.89
N TYR A 315 -13.31 15.38 3.53
CA TYR A 315 -12.91 15.66 2.15
C TYR A 315 -11.85 14.65 1.75
N PRO A 316 -12.08 13.86 0.67
CA PRO A 316 -11.10 12.92 0.16
C PRO A 316 -9.78 13.61 -0.21
N ILE A 317 -8.67 13.02 0.21
CA ILE A 317 -7.33 13.52 -0.12
C ILE A 317 -6.45 12.40 -0.68
N LYS A 318 -5.51 12.79 -1.54
CA LYS A 318 -4.41 11.95 -1.99
C LYS A 318 -3.14 12.36 -1.25
N ILE A 319 -2.54 11.44 -0.49
CA ILE A 319 -1.27 11.64 0.20
C ILE A 319 -0.19 10.90 -0.59
N ALA A 320 0.75 11.64 -1.17
CA ALA A 320 1.90 11.06 -1.84
C ALA A 320 3.09 11.01 -0.87
N ILE A 321 3.64 9.82 -0.66
CA ILE A 321 4.81 9.59 0.19
C ILE A 321 6.07 9.70 -0.66
N ASN A 322 6.94 10.64 -0.32
CA ASN A 322 8.21 10.83 -1.01
C ASN A 322 9.15 9.66 -0.75
N THR A 323 10.01 9.42 -1.72
CA THR A 323 11.04 8.38 -1.72
C THR A 323 12.42 9.01 -1.63
N ASP A 324 13.41 8.22 -1.24
CA ASP A 324 14.83 8.59 -1.23
C ASP A 324 15.66 7.49 -1.90
N LEU A 325 16.85 7.84 -2.38
CA LEU A 325 17.74 6.89 -3.04
C LEU A 325 18.77 6.35 -2.06
N VAL A 326 18.82 5.03 -1.88
CA VAL A 326 19.82 4.33 -1.08
C VAL A 326 20.95 3.85 -1.99
N ILE A 327 22.07 4.58 -1.97
CA ILE A 327 23.25 4.25 -2.76
C ILE A 327 23.97 3.06 -2.13
N ARG A 328 24.31 2.07 -2.98
CA ARG A 328 25.11 0.88 -2.61
C ARG A 328 26.18 0.63 -3.69
N LYS A 329 26.46 -0.64 -4.00
CA LYS A 329 27.61 -1.04 -4.85
C LYS A 329 27.21 -1.46 -6.26
N SER A 330 25.96 -1.35 -6.68
CA SER A 330 25.51 -1.73 -8.02
C SER A 330 25.60 -0.59 -9.05
N VAL A 331 26.12 0.57 -8.65
CA VAL A 331 26.39 1.74 -9.51
C VAL A 331 27.85 2.14 -9.34
N LYS A 332 28.50 2.56 -10.44
CA LYS A 332 29.88 3.07 -10.45
C LYS A 332 30.01 4.35 -9.65
#